data_393257b01a4a9f56d3e36b1bb463c931
#
_entry.id   393257b01a4a9f56d3e36b1bb463c931
#
_cell.length_a   1.000
_cell.length_b   1.000
_cell.length_c   1.000
_cell.angle_alpha   90.00
_cell.angle_beta   90.00
_cell.angle_gamma   90.00
#
_symmetry.space_group_name_H-M   'P 1'
#
loop_
_entity.id
_entity.type
_entity.pdbx_description
1 polymer ?
#
loop_
_entity_poly.entity_id
_entity_poly.type
_entity_poly.pdbx_seq_one_letter_code
_entity_poly.pdbx_strand_id
1 'polypeptide(L)'
;MTVAALAMLLAAQSPAPAPAVAPVLTSPDARDVHSHARPLEARVTHVSLNLYADFDTHVMRGIATLSVDAKPDARQLVVDDNGLRIVTVTDAQNRPLPYSVGQADKVHGAPLTITLNGNRTVKIAYASTPGAKALQWLSPEQTAGKKQPYLFSQGEAILNRSWIPTQDSPGIRQTWDATINAPCALTVVMSGERTGETPCADGRHTASYRMDKPVSPYLIALAIGDLKFKPLSKNTGIWTEPAKLDKSAWEFAGLDKFVTAAEGLYGPYRWGRYDVLVLPPSFPFGGMENPMLTFATPTVLAGDRSLVSLIAHELAHSWSGNLVTNATWDDFWLNEGFTSYFENRIMESMYGKRRADMEADLAWTDMMNAVREAGGPQSPDTKLHLDLDAKRDPDDGMTQIAYDKGATFLRTIESVVGRARWDAYLRSYFDRHAFQPQTSAGFLADLRKNLLKPGEAEKIGLDQWVYQPGIPANAVHVRSDAFPAIDAAAKAFAKGGPVSAVPDTVTTQEYVRFLDQLPRTLPAERLAALDGRFHWNETGNSEIRFAWLRLALANRYPPATASAEQFLTAQGRRKFVAPLFQQLQGQGEWGQALAKRIYDKARPGYHSVTQVTVDRLLGR
;
A
#
# COMPACT_ATOMS: atom_id res chain seq x y z
N MET A 1 -56.05 36.65 9.28
CA MET A 1 -55.44 35.42 8.77
C MET A 1 -53.94 35.55 8.96
N THR A 2 -53.45 35.02 10.07
CA THR A 2 -52.05 35.08 10.50
C THR A 2 -51.31 33.85 9.97
N VAL A 3 -50.29 34.06 9.14
CA VAL A 3 -49.40 33.02 8.63
C VAL A 3 -48.32 32.77 9.71
N ALA A 4 -48.39 31.64 10.37
CA ALA A 4 -47.34 31.20 11.30
C ALA A 4 -46.17 30.63 10.49
N ALA A 5 -45.03 31.30 10.52
CA ALA A 5 -43.75 30.82 9.99
C ALA A 5 -43.19 29.73 10.91
N LEU A 6 -43.16 28.50 10.43
CA LEU A 6 -42.50 27.35 11.09
C LEU A 6 -41.00 27.46 10.83
N ALA A 7 -40.26 28.00 11.79
CA ALA A 7 -38.81 27.97 11.79
C ALA A 7 -38.34 26.55 12.21
N MET A 8 -37.91 25.71 11.25
CA MET A 8 -37.17 24.49 11.54
C MET A 8 -35.78 24.89 12.08
N LEU A 9 -35.58 24.74 13.37
CA LEU A 9 -34.24 24.68 13.97
C LEU A 9 -33.52 23.42 13.45
N LEU A 10 -32.61 23.59 12.52
CA LEU A 10 -31.57 22.63 12.24
C LEU A 10 -30.66 22.60 13.48
N ALA A 11 -30.91 21.66 14.39
CA ALA A 11 -29.98 21.32 15.42
C ALA A 11 -28.71 20.80 14.74
N ALA A 12 -27.61 21.56 14.79
CA ALA A 12 -26.31 21.07 14.44
C ALA A 12 -26.00 19.88 15.36
N GLN A 13 -26.02 18.67 14.83
CA GLN A 13 -25.58 17.50 15.56
C GLN A 13 -24.11 17.72 15.91
N SER A 14 -23.80 17.73 17.21
CA SER A 14 -22.42 17.70 17.67
C SER A 14 -21.71 16.53 16.99
N PRO A 15 -20.48 16.70 16.49
CA PRO A 15 -19.74 15.58 15.92
C PRO A 15 -19.65 14.45 16.93
N ALA A 16 -19.86 13.21 16.48
CA ALA A 16 -19.71 12.04 17.32
C ALA A 16 -18.31 12.05 17.98
N PRO A 17 -18.20 11.66 19.25
CA PRO A 17 -16.90 11.61 19.91
C PRO A 17 -15.94 10.71 19.11
N ALA A 18 -14.66 11.09 19.06
CA ALA A 18 -13.64 10.29 18.41
C ALA A 18 -13.60 8.87 19.03
N PRO A 19 -13.39 7.81 18.22
CA PRO A 19 -13.34 6.45 18.74
C PRO A 19 -12.16 6.31 19.72
N ALA A 20 -12.41 5.63 20.84
CA ALA A 20 -11.37 5.34 21.81
C ALA A 20 -10.30 4.41 21.17
N VAL A 21 -9.04 4.60 21.57
CA VAL A 21 -7.97 3.68 21.17
C VAL A 21 -8.20 2.31 21.82
N ALA A 22 -8.50 1.30 21.00
CA ALA A 22 -8.76 -0.05 21.49
C ALA A 22 -7.54 -0.62 22.23
N PRO A 23 -7.72 -1.44 23.27
CA PRO A 23 -6.65 -2.22 23.88
C PRO A 23 -5.97 -3.12 22.81
N VAL A 24 -4.69 -3.39 23.01
CA VAL A 24 -4.00 -4.40 22.20
C VAL A 24 -4.56 -5.79 22.49
N LEU A 25 -4.52 -6.67 21.50
CA LEU A 25 -4.90 -8.07 21.69
C LEU A 25 -3.89 -8.77 22.60
N THR A 26 -4.36 -9.73 23.40
CA THR A 26 -3.56 -10.47 24.38
C THR A 26 -3.35 -11.93 24.02
N SER A 27 -3.93 -12.40 22.90
CA SER A 27 -3.73 -13.75 22.41
C SER A 27 -2.28 -13.95 21.94
N PRO A 28 -1.72 -15.17 22.05
CA PRO A 28 -0.33 -15.42 21.67
C PRO A 28 0.00 -15.07 20.21
N ASP A 29 -0.95 -15.28 19.29
CA ASP A 29 -0.87 -14.98 17.86
C ASP A 29 -0.94 -13.48 17.53
N ALA A 30 -1.26 -12.63 18.51
CA ALA A 30 -1.23 -11.18 18.36
C ALA A 30 0.08 -10.54 18.86
N ARG A 31 1.06 -11.35 19.27
CA ARG A 31 2.36 -10.85 19.70
C ARG A 31 3.25 -10.55 18.50
N ASP A 32 3.47 -9.28 18.23
CA ASP A 32 4.38 -8.84 17.18
C ASP A 32 5.86 -9.03 17.60
N VAL A 33 6.58 -9.84 16.84
CA VAL A 33 8.02 -10.10 17.04
C VAL A 33 8.91 -9.09 16.33
N HIS A 34 8.32 -8.22 15.48
CA HIS A 34 9.03 -7.20 14.70
C HIS A 34 9.05 -5.82 15.37
N SER A 35 8.57 -5.72 16.61
CA SER A 35 8.66 -4.52 17.44
C SER A 35 9.27 -4.86 18.80
N HIS A 36 10.05 -3.93 19.33
CA HIS A 36 10.58 -4.00 20.70
C HIS A 36 9.56 -3.58 21.75
N ALA A 37 8.40 -3.08 21.32
CA ALA A 37 7.36 -2.55 22.20
C ALA A 37 6.84 -3.57 23.20
N ARG A 38 6.45 -3.07 24.39
CA ARG A 38 5.80 -3.84 25.43
C ARG A 38 4.42 -3.24 25.75
N PRO A 39 3.47 -3.30 24.79
CA PRO A 39 2.22 -2.55 24.88
C PRO A 39 1.31 -3.01 26.03
N LEU A 40 1.51 -4.22 26.53
CA LEU A 40 0.79 -4.73 27.72
C LEU A 40 1.29 -4.12 29.04
N GLU A 41 2.47 -3.52 29.06
CA GLU A 41 3.02 -2.80 30.21
C GLU A 41 2.77 -1.28 30.07
N ALA A 42 3.21 -0.71 28.96
CA ALA A 42 3.04 0.70 28.61
C ALA A 42 2.87 0.86 27.10
N ARG A 43 1.81 1.53 26.69
CA ARG A 43 1.38 1.68 25.31
C ARG A 43 1.27 3.16 24.93
N VAL A 44 1.77 3.52 23.74
CA VAL A 44 1.52 4.83 23.14
C VAL A 44 0.08 4.87 22.60
N THR A 45 -0.69 5.88 23.00
CA THR A 45 -2.08 6.07 22.56
C THR A 45 -2.25 7.29 21.67
N HIS A 46 -1.30 8.23 21.73
CA HIS A 46 -1.29 9.44 20.91
C HIS A 46 0.14 9.91 20.65
N VAL A 47 0.40 10.37 19.43
CA VAL A 47 1.67 10.97 19.03
C VAL A 47 1.43 12.38 18.50
N SER A 48 2.02 13.38 19.14
CA SER A 48 2.04 14.76 18.66
C SER A 48 3.42 15.10 18.12
N LEU A 49 3.50 15.52 16.86
CA LEU A 49 4.75 15.82 16.15
C LEU A 49 4.87 17.31 15.92
N ASN A 50 6.01 17.90 16.29
CA ASN A 50 6.38 19.27 15.91
C ASN A 50 7.74 19.22 15.23
N LEU A 51 7.74 19.22 13.89
CA LEU A 51 8.91 18.90 13.09
C LEU A 51 9.25 19.98 12.07
N TYR A 52 10.54 20.12 11.85
CA TYR A 52 11.16 20.95 10.83
C TYR A 52 11.73 20.06 9.72
N ALA A 53 11.30 20.29 8.49
CA ALA A 53 11.82 19.61 7.30
C ALA A 53 13.02 20.38 6.75
N ASP A 54 14.19 19.78 6.83
CA ASP A 54 15.45 20.32 6.36
C ASP A 54 15.83 19.67 5.04
N PHE A 55 15.56 20.37 3.94
CA PHE A 55 15.84 19.90 2.57
C PHE A 55 17.31 19.97 2.18
N ASP A 56 18.12 20.77 2.88
CA ASP A 56 19.55 20.88 2.60
C ASP A 56 20.32 19.70 3.18
N THR A 57 19.91 19.23 4.35
CA THR A 57 20.54 18.11 5.06
C THR A 57 19.77 16.80 4.96
N HIS A 58 18.58 16.80 4.33
CA HIS A 58 17.66 15.66 4.22
C HIS A 58 17.27 15.06 5.58
N VAL A 59 16.90 15.91 6.54
CA VAL A 59 16.61 15.53 7.92
C VAL A 59 15.27 16.11 8.37
N MET A 60 14.45 15.30 9.04
CA MET A 60 13.32 15.75 9.85
C MET A 60 13.80 15.89 11.29
N ARG A 61 13.61 17.05 11.94
CA ARG A 61 14.04 17.29 13.32
C ARG A 61 13.01 18.06 14.12
N GLY A 62 12.91 17.78 15.41
CA GLY A 62 11.98 18.46 16.30
C GLY A 62 11.64 17.64 17.52
N ILE A 63 10.37 17.65 17.91
CA ILE A 63 9.88 17.01 19.12
C ILE A 63 8.71 16.09 18.77
N ALA A 64 8.77 14.85 19.26
CA ALA A 64 7.62 13.98 19.40
C ALA A 64 7.15 13.98 20.85
N THR A 65 5.86 14.20 21.08
CA THR A 65 5.24 14.08 22.39
C THR A 65 4.32 12.86 22.38
N LEU A 66 4.60 11.90 23.25
CA LEU A 66 3.87 10.64 23.36
C LEU A 66 2.93 10.68 24.58
N SER A 67 1.64 10.38 24.36
CA SER A 67 0.71 10.07 25.45
C SER A 67 0.75 8.57 25.72
N VAL A 68 0.92 8.20 26.98
CA VAL A 68 1.19 6.82 27.39
C VAL A 68 0.09 6.31 28.31
N ASP A 69 -0.56 5.21 27.90
CA ASP A 69 -1.38 4.38 28.77
C ASP A 69 -0.48 3.27 29.36
N ALA A 70 -0.29 3.29 30.66
CA ALA A 70 0.62 2.37 31.34
C ALA A 70 0.01 1.80 32.61
N LYS A 71 0.31 0.52 32.89
CA LYS A 71 -0.07 -0.12 34.15
C LYS A 71 0.47 0.66 35.35
N PRO A 72 -0.15 0.57 36.53
CA PRO A 72 0.33 1.29 37.72
C PRO A 72 1.76 0.95 38.13
N ASP A 73 2.19 -0.28 37.87
CA ASP A 73 3.52 -0.80 38.18
C ASP A 73 4.52 -0.70 37.01
N ALA A 74 4.09 -0.22 35.85
CA ALA A 74 4.95 -0.06 34.68
C ALA A 74 6.01 1.01 34.94
N ARG A 75 7.27 0.63 34.82
CA ARG A 75 8.41 1.52 35.08
C ARG A 75 8.96 2.13 33.80
N GLN A 76 8.76 1.48 32.67
CA GLN A 76 9.40 1.81 31.39
C GLN A 76 8.39 1.87 30.26
N LEU A 77 8.65 2.77 29.32
CA LEU A 77 8.12 2.74 27.97
C LEU A 77 9.23 2.28 27.02
N VAL A 78 8.94 1.32 26.17
CA VAL A 78 9.84 0.92 25.08
C VAL A 78 9.19 1.32 23.76
N VAL A 79 9.91 2.09 22.96
CA VAL A 79 9.53 2.46 21.59
C VAL A 79 10.60 1.99 20.61
N ASP A 80 10.23 1.86 19.35
CA ASP A 80 11.13 1.44 18.28
C ASP A 80 11.92 2.66 17.75
N ASP A 81 13.18 2.43 17.43
CA ASP A 81 14.12 3.40 16.86
C ASP A 81 14.91 2.74 15.74
N ASN A 82 14.98 3.36 14.57
CA ASN A 82 15.87 2.94 13.50
C ASN A 82 16.76 4.10 13.05
N GLY A 83 17.76 4.38 13.88
CA GLY A 83 18.79 5.36 13.59
C GLY A 83 18.41 6.82 13.90
N LEU A 84 17.46 7.05 14.78
CA LEU A 84 17.14 8.42 15.25
C LEU A 84 18.27 8.95 16.14
N ARG A 85 18.61 10.20 15.94
CA ARG A 85 19.50 10.92 16.84
C ARG A 85 18.68 11.53 17.98
N ILE A 86 18.60 10.85 19.11
CA ILE A 86 17.92 11.34 20.31
C ILE A 86 18.76 12.43 20.97
N VAL A 87 18.16 13.60 21.22
CA VAL A 87 18.82 14.75 21.84
C VAL A 87 18.48 14.83 23.33
N THR A 88 17.18 14.79 23.66
CA THR A 88 16.72 14.79 25.05
C THR A 88 15.41 14.00 25.16
N VAL A 89 15.18 13.41 26.34
CA VAL A 89 13.90 12.83 26.72
C VAL A 89 13.47 13.49 28.03
N THR A 90 12.23 14.02 28.04
CA THR A 90 11.70 14.76 29.20
C THR A 90 10.24 14.41 29.45
N ASP A 91 9.74 14.72 30.63
CA ASP A 91 8.32 14.68 30.99
C ASP A 91 7.55 15.91 30.47
N ALA A 92 6.26 15.97 30.81
CA ALA A 92 5.38 17.12 30.44
C ALA A 92 5.89 18.47 30.93
N GLN A 93 6.63 18.51 32.06
CA GLN A 93 7.20 19.72 32.67
C GLN A 93 8.63 19.98 32.21
N ASN A 94 9.11 19.28 31.15
CA ASN A 94 10.47 19.36 30.60
C ASN A 94 11.58 18.93 31.60
N ARG A 95 11.25 18.11 32.61
CA ARG A 95 12.24 17.49 33.50
C ARG A 95 12.84 16.28 32.82
N PRO A 96 14.16 16.05 32.86
CA PRO A 96 14.81 14.91 32.21
C PRO A 96 14.26 13.57 32.69
N LEU A 97 14.03 12.67 31.77
CA LEU A 97 13.73 11.27 32.02
C LEU A 97 14.94 10.42 31.60
N PRO A 98 15.36 9.45 32.44
CA PRO A 98 16.41 8.53 32.06
C PRO A 98 15.97 7.66 30.87
N TYR A 99 16.87 7.50 29.90
CA TYR A 99 16.64 6.64 28.74
C TYR A 99 17.92 5.93 28.30
N SER A 100 17.76 4.87 27.54
CA SER A 100 18.84 4.17 26.86
C SER A 100 18.40 3.67 25.49
N VAL A 101 19.32 3.70 24.54
CA VAL A 101 19.14 3.05 23.23
C VAL A 101 19.89 1.71 23.29
N GLY A 102 19.19 0.63 22.99
CA GLY A 102 19.76 -0.72 23.00
C GLY A 102 20.58 -1.01 21.76
N GLN A 103 20.98 -2.27 21.61
CA GLN A 103 21.72 -2.72 20.44
C GLN A 103 20.77 -2.75 19.23
N ALA A 104 21.20 -2.15 18.13
CA ALA A 104 20.46 -2.17 16.87
C ALA A 104 20.72 -3.46 16.10
N ASP A 105 19.69 -4.00 15.47
CA ASP A 105 19.79 -4.98 14.40
C ASP A 105 19.39 -4.37 13.03
N LYS A 106 19.63 -5.12 11.95
CA LYS A 106 19.42 -4.62 10.60
C LYS A 106 17.93 -4.50 10.20
N VAL A 107 17.08 -5.32 10.80
CA VAL A 107 15.64 -5.40 10.47
C VAL A 107 14.87 -4.44 11.36
N HIS A 108 14.98 -4.59 12.68
CA HIS A 108 14.11 -3.92 13.65
C HIS A 108 14.63 -2.56 14.12
N GLY A 109 15.95 -2.28 13.92
CA GLY A 109 16.59 -1.13 14.56
C GLY A 109 16.89 -1.43 16.03
N ALA A 110 16.62 -0.50 16.93
CA ALA A 110 16.95 -0.60 18.36
C ALA A 110 15.75 -0.27 19.26
N PRO A 111 15.66 -0.84 20.48
CA PRO A 111 14.74 -0.37 21.48
C PRO A 111 15.22 0.96 22.09
N LEU A 112 14.41 1.99 22.08
CA LEU A 112 14.56 3.17 22.92
C LEU A 112 13.75 2.95 24.21
N THR A 113 14.43 2.67 25.30
CA THR A 113 13.83 2.41 26.61
C THR A 113 13.84 3.69 27.48
N ILE A 114 12.69 4.12 27.94
CA ILE A 114 12.50 5.36 28.69
C ILE A 114 11.92 5.03 30.07
N THR A 115 12.55 5.52 31.14
CA THR A 115 12.06 5.36 32.51
C THR A 115 10.91 6.36 32.77
N LEU A 116 9.70 5.86 33.04
CA LEU A 116 8.51 6.69 33.13
C LEU A 116 8.42 7.49 34.44
N ASN A 117 8.92 6.97 35.56
CA ASN A 117 8.78 7.61 36.90
C ASN A 117 7.33 8.05 37.20
N GLY A 118 6.34 7.26 36.78
CA GLY A 118 4.92 7.58 36.92
C GLY A 118 4.35 8.55 35.89
N ASN A 119 5.15 9.09 34.98
CA ASN A 119 4.71 10.00 33.93
C ASN A 119 3.84 9.28 32.88
N ARG A 120 2.89 10.01 32.32
CA ARG A 120 2.02 9.58 31.21
C ARG A 120 2.22 10.40 29.93
N THR A 121 3.16 11.32 29.96
CA THR A 121 3.58 12.13 28.81
C THR A 121 5.10 12.09 28.72
N VAL A 122 5.60 11.74 27.54
CA VAL A 122 7.03 11.70 27.24
C VAL A 122 7.29 12.60 26.04
N LYS A 123 8.23 13.53 26.17
CA LYS A 123 8.69 14.38 25.06
C LYS A 123 10.08 13.93 24.64
N ILE A 124 10.25 13.68 23.35
CA ILE A 124 11.52 13.24 22.75
C ILE A 124 11.94 14.31 21.74
N ALA A 125 13.02 15.04 22.04
CA ALA A 125 13.67 15.90 21.05
C ALA A 125 14.65 15.05 20.25
N TYR A 126 14.53 15.06 18.91
CA TYR A 126 15.29 14.18 18.06
C TYR A 126 15.47 14.71 16.64
N ALA A 127 16.29 14.03 15.87
CA ALA A 127 16.39 14.19 14.42
C ALA A 127 16.47 12.82 13.74
N SER A 128 15.84 12.68 12.57
CA SER A 128 16.09 11.56 11.67
C SER A 128 17.51 11.65 11.10
N THR A 129 17.94 10.61 10.36
CA THR A 129 19.18 10.67 9.57
C THR A 129 18.85 10.89 8.08
N PRO A 130 19.81 11.37 7.27
CA PRO A 130 19.61 11.46 5.81
C PRO A 130 19.27 10.14 5.14
N GLY A 131 19.63 9.00 5.77
CA GLY A 131 19.33 7.65 5.31
C GLY A 131 18.09 7.01 5.98
N ALA A 132 17.21 7.80 6.61
CA ALA A 132 15.98 7.30 7.21
C ALA A 132 15.14 6.55 6.18
N LYS A 133 14.90 5.26 6.41
CA LYS A 133 14.32 4.34 5.40
C LYS A 133 12.93 4.76 4.95
N ALA A 134 12.12 5.34 5.84
CA ALA A 134 10.78 5.81 5.50
C ALA A 134 10.78 7.08 4.64
N LEU A 135 11.84 7.90 4.66
CA LEU A 135 11.85 9.22 4.04
C LEU A 135 12.56 9.21 2.69
N GLN A 136 11.82 9.51 1.62
CA GLN A 136 12.37 9.63 0.28
C GLN A 136 12.52 11.11 -0.08
N TRP A 137 13.74 11.60 -0.06
CA TRP A 137 14.11 12.94 -0.49
C TRP A 137 14.48 12.93 -1.98
N LEU A 138 13.80 13.72 -2.78
CA LEU A 138 14.00 13.80 -4.23
C LEU A 138 14.56 15.15 -4.62
N SER A 139 15.57 15.14 -5.49
CA SER A 139 16.03 16.34 -6.15
C SER A 139 15.00 16.87 -7.16
N PRO A 140 15.06 18.13 -7.58
CA PRO A 140 14.15 18.66 -8.60
C PRO A 140 14.12 17.81 -9.89
N GLU A 141 15.24 17.22 -10.30
CA GLU A 141 15.34 16.40 -11.52
C GLU A 141 14.52 15.11 -11.42
N GLN A 142 14.23 14.63 -10.22
CA GLN A 142 13.46 13.41 -9.96
C GLN A 142 11.95 13.67 -9.89
N THR A 143 11.52 14.94 -9.88
CA THR A 143 10.11 15.33 -9.81
C THR A 143 9.50 15.49 -11.20
N ALA A 144 8.17 15.56 -11.29
CA ALA A 144 7.49 15.79 -12.57
C ALA A 144 7.70 17.22 -13.08
N GLY A 145 7.74 18.21 -12.18
CA GLY A 145 7.91 19.63 -12.49
C GLY A 145 9.33 20.05 -12.78
N LYS A 146 10.34 19.28 -12.38
CA LYS A 146 11.78 19.55 -12.53
C LYS A 146 12.26 20.87 -11.93
N LYS A 147 11.51 21.45 -10.98
CA LYS A 147 11.78 22.79 -10.44
C LYS A 147 12.03 22.81 -8.94
N GLN A 148 11.29 22.01 -8.18
CA GLN A 148 11.33 21.98 -6.74
C GLN A 148 11.71 20.60 -6.23
N PRO A 149 12.38 20.49 -5.07
CA PRO A 149 12.62 19.21 -4.42
C PRO A 149 11.31 18.64 -3.88
N TYR A 150 11.35 17.36 -3.50
CA TYR A 150 10.20 16.67 -2.97
C TYR A 150 10.61 15.73 -1.83
N LEU A 151 9.73 15.56 -0.84
CA LEU A 151 9.83 14.57 0.20
C LEU A 151 8.52 13.79 0.25
N PHE A 152 8.57 12.46 0.35
CA PHE A 152 7.44 11.65 0.80
C PHE A 152 7.89 10.57 1.77
N SER A 153 6.96 10.10 2.61
CA SER A 153 7.21 8.97 3.51
C SER A 153 6.56 7.69 2.98
N GLN A 154 7.18 6.55 3.33
CA GLN A 154 6.63 5.21 3.17
C GLN A 154 6.86 4.45 4.47
N GLY A 155 5.79 4.20 5.22
CA GLY A 155 5.86 3.65 6.58
C GLY A 155 5.81 2.13 6.67
N GLU A 156 5.13 1.48 5.75
CA GLU A 156 4.93 0.04 5.73
C GLU A 156 6.21 -0.71 5.31
N ALA A 157 6.55 -1.82 5.97
CA ALA A 157 5.87 -2.43 7.12
C ALA A 157 6.20 -1.72 8.45
N ILE A 158 7.48 -1.50 8.75
CA ILE A 158 8.02 -1.02 10.03
C ILE A 158 9.04 0.13 9.82
N LEU A 159 8.84 0.93 8.78
CA LEU A 159 9.81 1.95 8.41
C LEU A 159 9.59 3.28 9.15
N ASN A 160 8.39 3.53 9.71
CA ASN A 160 8.09 4.78 10.39
C ASN A 160 8.96 5.02 11.63
N ARG A 161 9.47 3.98 12.28
CA ARG A 161 10.48 4.08 13.36
C ARG A 161 11.79 4.76 12.96
N SER A 162 12.01 5.00 11.66
CA SER A 162 13.18 5.73 11.16
C SER A 162 13.01 7.25 11.15
N TRP A 163 11.78 7.76 11.42
CA TRP A 163 11.52 9.19 11.51
C TRP A 163 10.54 9.59 12.63
N ILE A 164 9.82 8.64 13.22
CA ILE A 164 8.93 8.85 14.38
C ILE A 164 9.34 7.86 15.48
N PRO A 165 9.79 8.33 16.67
CA PRO A 165 10.00 7.45 17.81
C PRO A 165 8.64 7.04 18.39
N THR A 166 8.15 5.84 18.03
CA THR A 166 6.87 5.30 18.49
C THR A 166 6.92 3.78 18.61
N GLN A 167 5.83 3.16 19.02
CA GLN A 167 5.69 1.70 19.00
C GLN A 167 5.19 1.28 17.62
N ASP A 168 6.11 1.01 16.70
CA ASP A 168 5.87 0.80 15.26
C ASP A 168 5.47 -0.65 14.97
N SER A 169 4.24 -1.00 15.38
CA SER A 169 3.61 -2.31 15.19
C SER A 169 2.18 -2.14 14.69
N PRO A 170 1.69 -2.95 13.75
CA PRO A 170 0.35 -2.78 13.17
C PRO A 170 -0.77 -2.96 14.21
N GLY A 171 -0.54 -3.80 15.23
CA GLY A 171 -1.49 -4.05 16.30
C GLY A 171 -1.58 -2.95 17.38
N ILE A 172 -0.68 -1.96 17.36
CA ILE A 172 -0.65 -0.86 18.34
C ILE A 172 -1.20 0.40 17.70
N ARG A 173 -2.50 0.60 17.80
CA ARG A 173 -3.18 1.76 17.21
C ARG A 173 -3.01 3.01 18.08
N GLN A 174 -2.93 4.17 17.44
CA GLN A 174 -2.77 5.47 18.09
C GLN A 174 -3.43 6.57 17.27
N THR A 175 -3.86 7.64 17.93
CA THR A 175 -4.22 8.91 17.28
C THR A 175 -2.97 9.76 17.11
N TRP A 176 -3.04 10.78 16.26
CA TRP A 176 -1.89 11.68 16.10
C TRP A 176 -2.30 13.09 15.68
N ASP A 177 -1.44 14.04 15.99
CA ASP A 177 -1.40 15.36 15.37
C ASP A 177 0.03 15.71 14.96
N ALA A 178 0.14 16.62 13.99
CA ALA A 178 1.44 17.04 13.50
C ALA A 178 1.43 18.52 13.11
N THR A 179 2.52 19.20 13.42
CA THR A 179 2.84 20.54 12.97
C THR A 179 4.17 20.48 12.22
N ILE A 180 4.14 20.71 10.91
CA ILE A 180 5.29 20.57 10.03
C ILE A 180 5.71 21.93 9.51
N ASN A 181 6.94 22.33 9.79
CA ASN A 181 7.56 23.53 9.25
C ASN A 181 8.32 23.19 7.96
N ALA A 182 8.00 23.89 6.86
CA ALA A 182 8.54 23.62 5.52
C ALA A 182 8.86 24.93 4.76
N PRO A 183 9.71 24.90 3.70
CA PRO A 183 9.94 26.05 2.83
C PRO A 183 8.66 26.57 2.18
N CYS A 184 8.49 27.88 2.05
CA CYS A 184 7.28 28.50 1.49
C CYS A 184 6.96 28.09 0.05
N ALA A 185 7.95 27.66 -0.73
CA ALA A 185 7.75 27.20 -2.10
C ALA A 185 7.08 25.82 -2.18
N LEU A 186 7.00 25.08 -1.07
CA LEU A 186 6.50 23.71 -1.02
C LEU A 186 5.21 23.64 -0.22
N THR A 187 4.32 22.74 -0.58
CA THR A 187 3.08 22.42 0.13
C THR A 187 3.29 21.15 0.95
N VAL A 188 2.85 21.18 2.20
CA VAL A 188 2.80 20.01 3.08
C VAL A 188 1.44 19.34 2.98
N VAL A 189 1.39 18.01 2.86
CA VAL A 189 0.17 17.21 2.99
C VAL A 189 0.44 15.98 3.85
N MET A 190 -0.56 15.57 4.66
CA MET A 190 -0.47 14.39 5.52
C MET A 190 -1.78 13.59 5.50
N SER A 191 -1.71 12.34 5.98
CA SER A 191 -2.83 11.38 6.07
C SER A 191 -3.81 11.71 7.21
N GLY A 192 -4.27 12.96 7.29
CA GLY A 192 -5.17 13.45 8.32
C GLY A 192 -5.90 14.73 7.90
N GLU A 193 -6.76 15.22 8.78
CA GLU A 193 -7.46 16.48 8.58
C GLU A 193 -6.49 17.68 8.73
N ARG A 194 -6.46 18.55 7.73
CA ARG A 194 -5.69 19.81 7.82
C ARG A 194 -6.40 20.75 8.77
N THR A 195 -5.74 21.13 9.86
CA THR A 195 -6.31 21.97 10.92
C THR A 195 -5.85 23.43 10.87
N GLY A 196 -4.74 23.71 10.17
CA GLY A 196 -4.23 25.07 10.06
C GLY A 196 -3.01 25.19 9.17
N GLU A 197 -2.70 26.44 8.82
CA GLU A 197 -1.47 26.83 8.12
C GLU A 197 -1.12 28.28 8.50
N THR A 198 0.16 28.53 8.75
CA THR A 198 0.65 29.89 8.95
C THR A 198 1.03 30.55 7.63
N PRO A 199 0.90 31.87 7.51
CA PRO A 199 1.50 32.59 6.38
C PRO A 199 3.02 32.36 6.30
N CYS A 200 3.55 32.54 5.10
CA CYS A 200 4.99 32.50 4.87
C CYS A 200 5.70 33.60 5.64
N ALA A 201 6.67 33.26 6.47
CA ALA A 201 7.55 34.18 7.18
C ALA A 201 8.98 33.62 7.18
N ASP A 202 9.97 34.47 6.95
CA ASP A 202 11.39 34.06 6.88
C ASP A 202 11.66 32.88 5.94
N GLY A 203 10.95 32.84 4.81
CA GLY A 203 11.07 31.80 3.78
C GLY A 203 10.41 30.45 4.14
N ARG A 204 9.67 30.40 5.26
CA ARG A 204 9.04 29.16 5.74
C ARG A 204 7.60 29.38 6.17
N HIS A 205 6.84 28.31 6.18
CA HIS A 205 5.49 28.22 6.72
C HIS A 205 5.32 26.95 7.56
N THR A 206 4.22 26.88 8.29
CA THR A 206 3.89 25.72 9.11
C THR A 206 2.50 25.23 8.76
N ALA A 207 2.34 23.95 8.49
CA ALA A 207 1.06 23.29 8.27
C ALA A 207 0.75 22.32 9.42
N SER A 208 -0.50 22.32 9.88
CA SER A 208 -0.97 21.48 10.98
C SER A 208 -2.01 20.49 10.51
N TYR A 209 -1.90 19.26 11.01
CA TYR A 209 -2.75 18.12 10.67
C TYR A 209 -3.14 17.34 11.92
N ARG A 210 -4.25 16.60 11.83
CA ARG A 210 -4.77 15.77 12.92
C ARG A 210 -5.47 14.51 12.39
N MET A 211 -5.30 13.40 13.11
CA MET A 211 -6.05 12.15 12.92
C MET A 211 -6.63 11.73 14.27
N ASP A 212 -7.90 12.04 14.50
CA ASP A 212 -8.63 11.69 15.73
C ASP A 212 -9.06 10.24 15.81
N LYS A 213 -8.97 9.51 14.69
CA LYS A 213 -9.29 8.09 14.64
C LYS A 213 -8.01 7.29 14.85
N PRO A 214 -8.05 6.24 15.71
CA PRO A 214 -6.86 5.45 15.98
C PRO A 214 -6.45 4.66 14.74
N VAL A 215 -5.20 4.82 14.33
CA VAL A 215 -4.57 4.15 13.18
C VAL A 215 -3.31 3.41 13.59
N SER A 216 -2.90 2.43 12.81
CA SER A 216 -1.58 1.82 12.94
C SER A 216 -0.48 2.83 12.60
N PRO A 217 0.69 2.79 13.25
CA PRO A 217 1.76 3.78 13.05
C PRO A 217 2.21 3.92 11.60
N TYR A 218 2.28 2.82 10.83
CA TYR A 218 2.73 2.82 9.44
C TYR A 218 1.86 3.68 8.52
N LEU A 219 0.62 4.01 8.93
CA LEU A 219 -0.34 4.84 8.20
C LEU A 219 -0.16 6.36 8.44
N ILE A 220 0.78 6.77 9.28
CA ILE A 220 1.16 8.18 9.44
C ILE A 220 2.05 8.57 8.26
N ALA A 221 1.50 9.30 7.31
CA ALA A 221 2.16 9.62 6.07
C ALA A 221 2.29 11.13 5.84
N LEU A 222 3.40 11.51 5.21
CA LEU A 222 3.80 12.88 4.92
C LEU A 222 4.25 13.00 3.47
N ALA A 223 3.85 14.06 2.79
CA ALA A 223 4.51 14.51 1.57
C ALA A 223 4.69 16.04 1.58
N ILE A 224 5.83 16.50 1.06
CA ILE A 224 6.18 17.94 0.94
C ILE A 224 6.74 18.14 -0.47
N GLY A 225 6.09 19.02 -1.27
CA GLY A 225 6.51 19.25 -2.65
C GLY A 225 5.77 20.40 -3.30
N ASP A 226 6.06 20.66 -4.57
CA ASP A 226 5.26 21.58 -5.40
C ASP A 226 3.91 20.94 -5.72
N LEU A 227 3.02 20.93 -4.71
CA LEU A 227 1.74 20.24 -4.79
C LEU A 227 0.59 21.23 -5.01
N LYS A 228 -0.37 20.83 -5.85
CA LYS A 228 -1.64 21.51 -6.05
C LYS A 228 -2.79 20.55 -5.80
N PHE A 229 -3.87 21.09 -5.28
CA PHE A 229 -5.11 20.38 -5.04
C PHE A 229 -6.14 20.68 -6.12
N LYS A 230 -6.82 19.62 -6.61
CA LYS A 230 -7.99 19.75 -7.47
C LYS A 230 -9.15 18.96 -6.86
N PRO A 231 -10.24 19.61 -6.44
CA PRO A 231 -11.41 18.92 -5.93
C PRO A 231 -12.10 18.17 -7.09
N LEU A 232 -12.53 16.94 -6.84
CA LEU A 232 -13.36 16.14 -7.75
C LEU A 232 -14.83 16.12 -7.30
N SER A 233 -15.04 16.13 -5.97
CA SER A 233 -16.36 16.25 -5.33
C SER A 233 -16.23 17.00 -4.00
N LYS A 234 -17.31 17.01 -3.21
CA LYS A 234 -17.26 17.58 -1.84
C LYS A 234 -16.22 16.90 -0.95
N ASN A 235 -16.10 15.57 -1.05
CA ASN A 235 -15.29 14.75 -0.15
C ASN A 235 -14.12 14.03 -0.84
N THR A 236 -13.87 14.29 -2.12
CA THR A 236 -12.78 13.68 -2.87
C THR A 236 -11.98 14.71 -3.65
N GLY A 237 -10.71 14.48 -3.83
CA GLY A 237 -9.85 15.36 -4.62
C GLY A 237 -8.50 14.71 -4.95
N ILE A 238 -7.72 15.43 -5.74
CA ILE A 238 -6.40 15.02 -6.19
C ILE A 238 -5.35 16.02 -5.74
N TRP A 239 -4.31 15.52 -5.13
CA TRP A 239 -3.05 16.21 -4.89
C TRP A 239 -2.00 15.70 -5.87
N THR A 240 -1.27 16.56 -6.51
CA THR A 240 -0.09 16.21 -7.31
C THR A 240 0.68 17.45 -7.72
N GLU A 241 1.82 17.26 -8.36
CA GLU A 241 2.56 18.35 -9.00
C GLU A 241 1.76 18.97 -10.17
N PRO A 242 1.86 20.29 -10.42
CA PRO A 242 1.08 20.98 -11.44
C PRO A 242 1.12 20.31 -12.82
N ALA A 243 2.29 19.77 -13.20
CA ALA A 243 2.49 19.10 -14.50
C ALA A 243 1.63 17.83 -14.70
N LYS A 244 1.08 17.25 -13.62
CA LYS A 244 0.27 16.03 -13.65
C LYS A 244 -1.21 16.27 -13.28
N LEU A 245 -1.57 17.47 -12.82
CA LEU A 245 -2.84 17.74 -12.17
C LEU A 245 -4.04 17.43 -13.06
N ASP A 246 -4.08 17.94 -14.29
CA ASP A 246 -5.22 17.74 -15.19
C ASP A 246 -5.33 16.30 -15.66
N LYS A 247 -4.19 15.64 -15.96
CA LYS A 247 -4.18 14.23 -16.32
C LYS A 247 -4.69 13.36 -15.17
N SER A 248 -4.24 13.61 -13.95
CA SER A 248 -4.68 12.86 -12.75
C SER A 248 -6.17 13.07 -12.46
N ALA A 249 -6.65 14.32 -12.55
CA ALA A 249 -8.06 14.64 -12.34
C ALA A 249 -8.96 14.00 -13.42
N TRP A 250 -8.48 13.90 -14.66
CA TRP A 250 -9.21 13.21 -15.71
C TRP A 250 -9.27 11.70 -15.48
N GLU A 251 -8.14 11.10 -15.11
CA GLU A 251 -8.04 9.65 -14.85
C GLU A 251 -8.98 9.23 -13.72
N PHE A 252 -9.05 10.02 -12.64
CA PHE A 252 -9.79 9.70 -11.42
C PHE A 252 -11.13 10.44 -11.29
N ALA A 253 -11.69 10.96 -12.38
CA ALA A 253 -12.93 11.76 -12.35
C ALA A 253 -14.16 11.05 -11.74
N GLY A 254 -14.12 9.71 -11.65
CA GLY A 254 -15.19 8.90 -11.04
C GLY A 254 -14.97 8.52 -9.57
N LEU A 255 -14.02 9.14 -8.87
CA LEU A 255 -13.58 8.73 -7.53
C LEU A 255 -14.71 8.70 -6.49
N ASP A 256 -15.64 9.66 -6.52
CA ASP A 256 -16.82 9.71 -5.65
C ASP A 256 -17.77 8.52 -5.86
N LYS A 257 -17.87 8.02 -7.10
CA LYS A 257 -18.68 6.84 -7.42
C LYS A 257 -18.06 5.56 -6.85
N PHE A 258 -16.74 5.46 -6.84
CA PHE A 258 -16.05 4.35 -6.18
C PHE A 258 -16.33 4.33 -4.68
N VAL A 259 -16.28 5.50 -3.99
CA VAL A 259 -16.65 5.62 -2.58
C VAL A 259 -18.09 5.18 -2.36
N THR A 260 -19.03 5.67 -3.16
CA THR A 260 -20.45 5.29 -3.07
C THR A 260 -20.66 3.78 -3.29
N ALA A 261 -19.99 3.19 -4.27
CA ALA A 261 -20.08 1.76 -4.54
C ALA A 261 -19.54 0.93 -3.36
N ALA A 262 -18.40 1.33 -2.80
CA ALA A 262 -17.80 0.66 -1.64
C ALA A 262 -18.68 0.78 -0.38
N GLU A 263 -19.25 1.96 -0.10
CA GLU A 263 -20.20 2.15 0.99
C GLU A 263 -21.45 1.26 0.84
N GLY A 264 -21.95 1.12 -0.39
CA GLY A 264 -23.05 0.22 -0.72
C GLY A 264 -22.73 -1.25 -0.41
N LEU A 265 -21.48 -1.68 -0.52
CA LEU A 265 -21.03 -3.03 -0.26
C LEU A 265 -20.67 -3.27 1.21
N TYR A 266 -19.90 -2.36 1.84
CA TYR A 266 -19.19 -2.63 3.09
C TYR A 266 -19.59 -1.74 4.27
N GLY A 267 -20.54 -0.82 4.07
CA GLY A 267 -21.00 0.14 5.08
C GLY A 267 -20.28 1.49 4.97
N PRO A 268 -20.55 2.43 5.89
CA PRO A 268 -20.16 3.83 5.71
C PRO A 268 -18.63 4.01 5.69
N TYR A 269 -18.16 4.90 4.82
CA TYR A 269 -16.79 5.39 4.81
C TYR A 269 -16.56 6.29 6.03
N ARG A 270 -15.68 5.89 6.95
CA ARG A 270 -15.57 6.50 8.29
C ARG A 270 -14.46 7.55 8.42
N TRP A 271 -13.71 7.80 7.34
CA TRP A 271 -12.51 8.64 7.41
C TRP A 271 -12.77 10.11 7.05
N GLY A 272 -13.94 10.46 6.53
CA GLY A 272 -14.34 11.81 6.16
C GLY A 272 -14.05 12.13 4.70
N ARG A 273 -12.82 12.52 4.35
CA ARG A 273 -12.38 12.73 2.97
C ARG A 273 -11.62 11.53 2.43
N TYR A 274 -11.71 11.31 1.12
CA TYR A 274 -10.85 10.39 0.39
C TYR A 274 -10.14 11.14 -0.73
N ASP A 275 -8.92 11.56 -0.50
CA ASP A 275 -8.09 12.22 -1.51
C ASP A 275 -6.99 11.28 -1.99
N VAL A 276 -6.55 11.46 -3.23
CA VAL A 276 -5.43 10.71 -3.82
C VAL A 276 -4.27 11.66 -4.09
N LEU A 277 -3.09 11.32 -3.60
CA LEU A 277 -1.85 11.99 -3.94
C LEU A 277 -1.10 11.15 -4.98
N VAL A 278 -0.99 11.68 -6.20
CA VAL A 278 -0.14 11.06 -7.22
C VAL A 278 1.29 11.51 -6.97
N LEU A 279 2.11 10.55 -6.58
CA LEU A 279 3.51 10.73 -6.20
C LEU A 279 4.46 10.86 -7.41
N PRO A 280 5.70 11.31 -7.19
CA PRO A 280 6.77 11.18 -8.16
C PRO A 280 7.06 9.71 -8.56
N PRO A 281 7.73 9.51 -9.71
CA PRO A 281 7.96 8.17 -10.26
C PRO A 281 8.77 7.21 -9.39
N SER A 282 9.51 7.69 -8.41
CA SER A 282 10.33 6.85 -7.51
C SER A 282 9.52 5.97 -6.55
N PHE A 283 8.23 6.21 -6.40
CA PHE A 283 7.38 5.46 -5.48
C PHE A 283 7.40 3.95 -5.81
N PRO A 284 7.72 3.06 -4.81
CA PRO A 284 8.05 1.67 -5.10
C PRO A 284 6.85 0.75 -5.27
N PHE A 285 5.67 1.16 -4.79
CA PHE A 285 4.44 0.37 -4.80
C PHE A 285 3.44 0.87 -5.85
N GLY A 286 2.28 0.23 -5.90
CA GLY A 286 1.14 0.69 -6.69
C GLY A 286 0.45 1.87 -6.04
N GLY A 287 0.07 1.69 -4.81
CA GLY A 287 -0.48 2.68 -3.91
C GLY A 287 0.02 2.49 -2.49
N MET A 288 -0.54 3.28 -1.60
CA MET A 288 -0.43 3.16 -0.16
C MET A 288 -1.69 3.72 0.47
N GLU A 289 -2.32 2.93 1.31
CA GLU A 289 -3.67 3.12 1.82
C GLU A 289 -3.80 4.16 2.94
N ASN A 290 -2.90 5.12 3.05
CA ASN A 290 -2.93 6.10 4.13
C ASN A 290 -4.33 6.71 4.27
N PRO A 291 -4.98 6.67 5.43
CA PRO A 291 -6.32 7.20 5.63
C PRO A 291 -6.44 8.67 5.20
N MET A 292 -7.52 9.02 4.53
CA MET A 292 -7.80 10.35 3.98
C MET A 292 -6.88 10.80 2.83
N LEU A 293 -5.72 10.15 2.60
CA LEU A 293 -4.74 10.55 1.59
C LEU A 293 -4.01 9.32 1.03
N THR A 294 -4.69 8.58 0.17
CA THR A 294 -4.06 7.49 -0.59
C THR A 294 -2.90 8.01 -1.41
N PHE A 295 -1.74 7.37 -1.30
CA PHE A 295 -0.64 7.61 -2.23
C PHE A 295 -0.79 6.71 -3.45
N ALA A 296 -0.55 7.24 -4.65
CA ALA A 296 -0.65 6.48 -5.89
C ALA A 296 0.57 6.70 -6.78
N THR A 297 1.03 5.63 -7.41
CA THR A 297 2.09 5.71 -8.43
C THR A 297 1.59 6.43 -9.67
N PRO A 298 2.41 7.25 -10.35
CA PRO A 298 2.02 7.85 -11.63
C PRO A 298 1.87 6.82 -12.76
N THR A 299 2.27 5.54 -12.56
CA THR A 299 2.09 4.48 -13.56
C THR A 299 0.64 4.08 -13.79
N VAL A 300 -0.30 4.50 -12.92
CA VAL A 300 -1.75 4.31 -13.11
C VAL A 300 -2.36 5.30 -14.09
N LEU A 301 -1.66 6.39 -14.42
CA LEU A 301 -2.15 7.42 -15.35
C LEU A 301 -1.99 6.93 -16.79
N ALA A 302 -2.77 5.91 -17.17
CA ALA A 302 -2.72 5.32 -18.51
C ALA A 302 -3.30 6.26 -19.58
N GLY A 303 -4.25 7.13 -19.22
CA GLY A 303 -4.94 8.04 -20.13
C GLY A 303 -6.21 7.43 -20.74
N ASP A 304 -6.66 6.29 -20.22
CA ASP A 304 -7.86 5.58 -20.69
C ASP A 304 -8.72 5.01 -19.55
N ARG A 305 -8.35 5.29 -18.29
CA ARG A 305 -8.98 4.79 -17.06
C ARG A 305 -8.95 3.25 -16.94
N SER A 306 -8.07 2.59 -17.65
CA SER A 306 -8.00 1.13 -17.63
C SER A 306 -7.34 0.57 -16.37
N LEU A 307 -6.60 1.40 -15.62
CA LEU A 307 -5.83 1.00 -14.42
C LEU A 307 -6.43 1.52 -13.10
N VAL A 308 -7.70 1.96 -13.13
CA VAL A 308 -8.37 2.51 -11.94
C VAL A 308 -8.71 1.46 -10.87
N SER A 309 -8.56 0.16 -11.17
CA SER A 309 -8.72 -0.91 -10.18
C SER A 309 -7.76 -0.72 -9.00
N LEU A 310 -6.55 -0.19 -9.22
CA LEU A 310 -5.64 0.17 -8.14
C LEU A 310 -6.28 1.16 -7.15
N ILE A 311 -7.02 2.17 -7.64
CA ILE A 311 -7.71 3.13 -6.76
C ILE A 311 -8.87 2.47 -6.02
N ALA A 312 -9.54 1.48 -6.63
CA ALA A 312 -10.54 0.67 -5.94
C ALA A 312 -9.90 -0.16 -4.81
N HIS A 313 -8.69 -0.69 -5.05
CA HIS A 313 -7.87 -1.39 -4.07
C HIS A 313 -7.54 -0.48 -2.88
N GLU A 314 -6.91 0.65 -3.12
CA GLU A 314 -6.52 1.58 -2.06
C GLU A 314 -7.72 2.15 -1.29
N LEU A 315 -8.85 2.37 -1.96
CA LEU A 315 -10.09 2.75 -1.29
C LEU A 315 -10.62 1.62 -0.39
N ALA A 316 -10.54 0.37 -0.84
CA ALA A 316 -11.03 -0.80 -0.09
C ALA A 316 -10.28 -0.99 1.24
N HIS A 317 -9.03 -0.56 1.31
CA HIS A 317 -8.28 -0.51 2.56
C HIS A 317 -8.93 0.36 3.64
N SER A 318 -9.83 1.25 3.27
CA SER A 318 -10.61 2.03 4.26
C SER A 318 -11.43 1.14 5.19
N TRP A 319 -11.67 -0.11 4.84
CA TRP A 319 -12.31 -1.14 5.67
C TRP A 319 -11.28 -2.19 6.11
N SER A 320 -10.61 -2.88 5.19
CA SER A 320 -9.55 -3.86 5.53
C SER A 320 -8.17 -3.22 5.46
N GLY A 321 -7.43 -3.24 6.55
CA GLY A 321 -6.16 -2.53 6.70
C GLY A 321 -6.29 -1.31 7.63
N ASN A 322 -7.16 -0.37 7.33
CA ASN A 322 -7.30 0.85 8.12
C ASN A 322 -8.32 0.71 9.26
N LEU A 323 -9.54 0.24 8.97
CA LEU A 323 -10.58 0.10 9.99
C LEU A 323 -10.35 -1.15 10.85
N VAL A 324 -10.08 -2.26 10.22
CA VAL A 324 -9.68 -3.53 10.84
C VAL A 324 -8.31 -3.90 10.27
N THR A 325 -7.28 -3.93 11.11
CA THR A 325 -5.88 -4.11 10.72
C THR A 325 -5.36 -5.45 11.22
N ASN A 326 -4.44 -6.10 10.50
CA ASN A 326 -3.70 -7.25 11.03
C ASN A 326 -2.97 -6.86 12.33
N ALA A 327 -2.99 -7.75 13.33
CA ALA A 327 -2.31 -7.51 14.60
C ALA A 327 -0.79 -7.67 14.49
N THR A 328 -0.33 -8.54 13.60
CA THR A 328 1.07 -8.82 13.29
C THR A 328 1.26 -8.98 11.78
N TRP A 329 2.47 -8.88 11.30
CA TRP A 329 2.78 -9.04 9.86
C TRP A 329 2.63 -10.49 9.36
N ASP A 330 2.55 -11.48 10.25
CA ASP A 330 2.18 -12.85 9.90
C ASP A 330 0.81 -12.95 9.23
N ASP A 331 -0.07 -12.02 9.57
CA ASP A 331 -1.46 -11.96 9.10
C ASP A 331 -1.71 -10.87 8.05
N PHE A 332 -0.68 -10.47 7.29
CA PHE A 332 -0.76 -9.44 6.24
C PHE A 332 -1.90 -9.68 5.23
N TRP A 333 -2.26 -10.94 4.98
CA TRP A 333 -3.39 -11.28 4.11
C TRP A 333 -4.76 -10.74 4.60
N LEU A 334 -4.90 -10.46 5.92
CA LEU A 334 -6.13 -9.83 6.46
C LEU A 334 -6.31 -8.40 5.93
N ASN A 335 -5.22 -7.71 5.62
CA ASN A 335 -5.29 -6.46 4.88
C ASN A 335 -5.51 -6.75 3.39
N GLU A 336 -4.57 -7.39 2.74
CA GLU A 336 -4.46 -7.45 1.29
C GLU A 336 -5.44 -8.42 0.62
N GLY A 337 -5.68 -9.57 1.23
CA GLY A 337 -6.62 -10.56 0.69
C GLY A 337 -8.05 -10.06 0.69
N PHE A 338 -8.46 -9.40 1.78
CA PHE A 338 -9.76 -8.73 1.83
C PHE A 338 -9.84 -7.59 0.83
N THR A 339 -8.81 -6.77 0.76
CA THR A 339 -8.76 -5.60 -0.11
C THR A 339 -8.80 -6.00 -1.58
N SER A 340 -8.07 -7.04 -1.99
CA SER A 340 -8.12 -7.57 -3.35
C SER A 340 -9.49 -8.17 -3.70
N TYR A 341 -10.15 -8.84 -2.75
CA TYR A 341 -11.52 -9.28 -2.92
C TYR A 341 -12.49 -8.08 -3.06
N PHE A 342 -12.32 -7.05 -2.24
CA PHE A 342 -13.15 -5.84 -2.25
C PHE A 342 -12.94 -5.01 -3.52
N GLU A 343 -11.70 -4.82 -3.95
CA GLU A 343 -11.36 -4.23 -5.24
C GLU A 343 -12.20 -4.85 -6.35
N ASN A 344 -12.14 -6.17 -6.48
CA ASN A 344 -12.86 -6.90 -7.53
C ASN A 344 -14.39 -6.72 -7.44
N ARG A 345 -14.96 -6.67 -6.22
CA ARG A 345 -16.40 -6.41 -6.00
C ARG A 345 -16.79 -4.96 -6.31
N ILE A 346 -15.93 -3.99 -6.02
CA ILE A 346 -16.13 -2.58 -6.40
C ILE A 346 -16.07 -2.48 -7.93
N MET A 347 -15.11 -3.12 -8.58
CA MET A 347 -14.99 -3.15 -10.03
C MET A 347 -16.20 -3.84 -10.69
N GLU A 348 -16.74 -4.91 -10.10
CA GLU A 348 -18.00 -5.54 -10.54
C GLU A 348 -19.15 -4.54 -10.49
N SER A 349 -19.27 -3.79 -9.40
CA SER A 349 -20.33 -2.76 -9.23
C SER A 349 -20.22 -1.60 -10.22
N MET A 350 -18.98 -1.18 -10.53
CA MET A 350 -18.71 -0.01 -11.38
C MET A 350 -18.72 -0.31 -12.87
N TYR A 351 -18.20 -1.47 -13.27
CA TYR A 351 -17.91 -1.80 -14.68
C TYR A 351 -18.54 -3.11 -15.14
N GLY A 352 -19.25 -3.79 -14.25
CA GLY A 352 -19.96 -5.03 -14.53
C GLY A 352 -19.09 -6.28 -14.41
N LYS A 353 -19.78 -7.42 -14.38
CA LYS A 353 -19.18 -8.74 -14.12
C LYS A 353 -18.07 -9.11 -15.10
N ARG A 354 -18.22 -8.81 -16.40
CA ARG A 354 -17.21 -9.16 -17.41
C ARG A 354 -15.85 -8.56 -17.09
N ARG A 355 -15.80 -7.28 -16.64
CA ARG A 355 -14.56 -6.63 -16.24
C ARG A 355 -13.97 -7.26 -14.99
N ALA A 356 -14.77 -7.49 -13.96
CA ALA A 356 -14.33 -8.11 -12.72
C ALA A 356 -13.83 -9.55 -12.93
N ASP A 357 -14.48 -10.33 -13.78
CA ASP A 357 -14.05 -11.70 -14.11
C ASP A 357 -12.69 -11.72 -14.83
N MET A 358 -12.42 -10.75 -15.74
CA MET A 358 -11.10 -10.62 -16.37
C MET A 358 -9.99 -10.37 -15.34
N GLU A 359 -10.22 -9.45 -14.42
CA GLU A 359 -9.27 -9.13 -13.36
C GLU A 359 -9.04 -10.31 -12.42
N ALA A 360 -10.11 -11.02 -12.03
CA ALA A 360 -10.02 -12.21 -11.19
C ALA A 360 -9.30 -13.40 -11.87
N ASP A 361 -9.46 -13.59 -13.19
CA ASP A 361 -8.78 -14.64 -13.95
C ASP A 361 -7.28 -14.32 -14.14
N LEU A 362 -6.92 -13.05 -14.31
CA LEU A 362 -5.51 -12.61 -14.30
C LEU A 362 -4.89 -12.81 -12.92
N ALA A 363 -5.57 -12.40 -11.84
CA ALA A 363 -5.12 -12.59 -10.47
C ALA A 363 -4.89 -14.08 -10.12
N TRP A 364 -5.72 -14.98 -10.63
CA TRP A 364 -5.46 -16.43 -10.52
C TRP A 364 -4.12 -16.82 -11.15
N THR A 365 -3.80 -16.28 -12.33
CA THR A 365 -2.52 -16.52 -13.00
C THR A 365 -1.35 -16.00 -12.18
N ASP A 366 -1.49 -14.79 -11.62
CA ASP A 366 -0.47 -14.16 -10.77
C ASP A 366 -0.26 -14.95 -9.48
N MET A 367 -1.33 -15.43 -8.83
CA MET A 367 -1.26 -16.32 -7.67
C MET A 367 -0.46 -17.60 -7.99
N MET A 368 -0.73 -18.24 -9.13
CA MET A 368 -0.02 -19.47 -9.51
C MET A 368 1.45 -19.21 -9.87
N ASN A 369 1.77 -18.02 -10.36
CA ASN A 369 3.16 -17.57 -10.54
C ASN A 369 3.84 -17.38 -9.18
N ALA A 370 3.19 -16.68 -8.24
CA ALA A 370 3.71 -16.46 -6.90
C ALA A 370 3.99 -17.78 -6.15
N VAL A 371 3.11 -18.77 -6.28
CA VAL A 371 3.36 -20.12 -5.72
C VAL A 371 4.64 -20.73 -6.29
N ARG A 372 4.89 -20.60 -7.61
CA ARG A 372 6.14 -21.10 -8.21
C ARG A 372 7.37 -20.33 -7.75
N GLU A 373 7.27 -19.02 -7.66
CA GLU A 373 8.35 -18.13 -7.20
C GLU A 373 8.71 -18.38 -5.73
N ALA A 374 7.71 -18.72 -4.90
CA ALA A 374 7.91 -19.12 -3.51
C ALA A 374 8.58 -20.50 -3.34
N GLY A 375 8.89 -21.21 -4.43
CA GLY A 375 9.52 -22.55 -4.39
C GLY A 375 8.54 -23.72 -4.53
N GLY A 376 7.29 -23.45 -4.90
CA GLY A 376 6.26 -24.44 -5.17
C GLY A 376 5.21 -24.59 -4.07
N PRO A 377 4.20 -25.46 -4.31
CA PRO A 377 3.02 -25.53 -3.45
C PRO A 377 3.27 -26.07 -2.03
N GLN A 378 4.45 -26.60 -1.75
CA GLN A 378 4.82 -27.06 -0.40
C GLN A 378 5.61 -26.02 0.39
N SER A 379 5.94 -24.88 -0.22
CA SER A 379 6.68 -23.82 0.47
C SER A 379 5.83 -23.20 1.58
N PRO A 380 6.39 -23.02 2.79
CA PRO A 380 5.70 -22.34 3.90
C PRO A 380 5.30 -20.90 3.55
N ASP A 381 6.02 -20.23 2.63
CA ASP A 381 5.71 -18.88 2.16
C ASP A 381 4.47 -18.81 1.24
N THR A 382 3.81 -19.94 1.00
CA THR A 382 2.49 -20.00 0.34
C THR A 382 1.32 -20.10 1.31
N LYS A 383 1.54 -20.07 2.62
CA LYS A 383 0.49 -19.93 3.63
C LYS A 383 -0.11 -18.53 3.60
N LEU A 384 -1.34 -18.36 4.11
CA LEU A 384 -1.90 -17.04 4.38
C LEU A 384 -1.37 -16.48 5.70
N HIS A 385 -1.48 -17.25 6.79
CA HIS A 385 -0.77 -16.94 8.03
C HIS A 385 0.68 -17.40 7.90
N LEU A 386 1.60 -16.45 7.89
CA LEU A 386 3.02 -16.70 7.80
C LEU A 386 3.61 -16.95 9.21
N ASP A 387 4.74 -17.63 9.25
CA ASP A 387 5.54 -17.78 10.47
C ASP A 387 6.82 -16.92 10.28
N LEU A 388 6.64 -15.59 10.28
CA LEU A 388 7.75 -14.65 10.18
C LEU A 388 8.46 -14.59 11.53
N ASP A 389 9.64 -15.21 11.63
CA ASP A 389 10.43 -15.09 12.84
C ASP A 389 11.09 -13.70 12.94
N ALA A 390 11.61 -13.37 14.11
CA ALA A 390 12.28 -12.10 14.38
C ALA A 390 13.56 -11.85 13.55
N LYS A 391 13.99 -12.74 12.66
CA LYS A 391 15.14 -12.56 11.78
C LYS A 391 14.74 -12.22 10.35
N ARG A 392 13.48 -12.46 9.98
CA ARG A 392 12.96 -12.12 8.67
C ARG A 392 12.47 -10.67 8.67
N ASP A 393 12.71 -9.98 7.57
CA ASP A 393 12.10 -8.69 7.34
C ASP A 393 10.60 -8.90 7.07
N PRO A 394 9.67 -8.15 7.70
CA PRO A 394 8.25 -8.23 7.39
C PRO A 394 7.94 -8.07 5.89
N ASP A 395 8.73 -7.26 5.18
CA ASP A 395 8.62 -7.08 3.72
C ASP A 395 8.79 -8.39 2.92
N ASP A 396 9.45 -9.41 3.49
CA ASP A 396 9.55 -10.74 2.86
C ASP A 396 8.20 -11.47 2.78
N GLY A 397 7.24 -11.11 3.63
CA GLY A 397 5.86 -11.62 3.63
C GLY A 397 4.93 -10.91 2.66
N MET A 398 5.34 -9.75 2.11
CA MET A 398 4.53 -8.95 1.19
C MET A 398 4.61 -9.49 -0.24
N THR A 399 4.05 -10.67 -0.43
CA THR A 399 4.02 -11.38 -1.72
C THR A 399 2.60 -11.45 -2.28
N GLN A 400 2.48 -11.74 -3.58
CA GLN A 400 1.18 -11.88 -4.25
C GLN A 400 0.30 -12.99 -3.64
N ILE A 401 0.86 -13.87 -2.81
CA ILE A 401 0.12 -14.89 -2.05
C ILE A 401 -0.89 -14.25 -1.09
N ALA A 402 -0.49 -13.25 -0.33
CA ALA A 402 -1.38 -12.56 0.61
C ALA A 402 -2.60 -11.96 -0.10
N TYR A 403 -2.39 -11.35 -1.26
CA TYR A 403 -3.41 -10.72 -2.10
C TYR A 403 -4.34 -11.75 -2.73
N ASP A 404 -3.82 -12.59 -3.62
CA ASP A 404 -4.64 -13.40 -4.52
C ASP A 404 -5.12 -14.71 -3.89
N LYS A 405 -4.31 -15.39 -3.08
CA LYS A 405 -4.77 -16.55 -2.30
C LYS A 405 -5.79 -16.08 -1.26
N GLY A 406 -5.54 -14.94 -0.59
CA GLY A 406 -6.48 -14.34 0.35
C GLY A 406 -7.83 -14.04 -0.30
N ALA A 407 -7.84 -13.32 -1.43
CA ALA A 407 -9.07 -13.02 -2.18
C ALA A 407 -9.78 -14.30 -2.68
N THR A 408 -9.02 -15.32 -3.10
CA THR A 408 -9.58 -16.61 -3.54
C THR A 408 -10.20 -17.37 -2.37
N PHE A 409 -9.62 -17.31 -1.18
CA PHE A 409 -10.20 -17.86 0.04
C PHE A 409 -11.55 -17.20 0.36
N LEU A 410 -11.65 -15.88 0.31
CA LEU A 410 -12.89 -15.15 0.56
C LEU A 410 -13.97 -15.48 -0.49
N ARG A 411 -13.60 -15.64 -1.77
CA ARG A 411 -14.51 -16.15 -2.81
C ARG A 411 -14.97 -17.58 -2.52
N THR A 412 -14.11 -18.42 -2.00
CA THR A 412 -14.48 -19.80 -1.62
C THR A 412 -15.49 -19.78 -0.49
N ILE A 413 -15.33 -18.91 0.51
CA ILE A 413 -16.34 -18.70 1.56
C ILE A 413 -17.66 -18.25 0.93
N GLU A 414 -17.64 -17.19 0.11
CA GLU A 414 -18.83 -16.68 -0.61
C GLU A 414 -19.56 -17.78 -1.37
N SER A 415 -18.82 -18.64 -2.07
CA SER A 415 -19.41 -19.72 -2.87
C SER A 415 -20.16 -20.76 -2.03
N VAL A 416 -19.72 -21.01 -0.81
CA VAL A 416 -20.35 -21.98 0.11
C VAL A 416 -21.54 -21.36 0.85
N VAL A 417 -21.41 -20.14 1.35
CA VAL A 417 -22.44 -19.49 2.18
C VAL A 417 -23.48 -18.71 1.36
N GLY A 418 -23.14 -18.34 0.13
CA GLY A 418 -23.93 -17.51 -0.77
C GLY A 418 -23.72 -16.02 -0.54
N ARG A 419 -23.72 -15.24 -1.65
CA ARG A 419 -23.36 -13.82 -1.69
C ARG A 419 -24.14 -12.95 -0.68
N ALA A 420 -25.46 -13.12 -0.60
CA ALA A 420 -26.29 -12.29 0.28
C ALA A 420 -25.94 -12.44 1.78
N ARG A 421 -25.64 -13.68 2.22
CA ARG A 421 -25.22 -13.94 3.62
C ARG A 421 -23.80 -13.40 3.85
N TRP A 422 -22.93 -13.57 2.86
CA TRP A 422 -21.56 -13.10 2.92
C TRP A 422 -21.49 -11.57 3.01
N ASP A 423 -22.19 -10.85 2.16
CA ASP A 423 -22.24 -9.39 2.18
C ASP A 423 -22.80 -8.83 3.50
N ALA A 424 -23.87 -9.43 4.02
CA ALA A 424 -24.44 -9.06 5.33
C ALA A 424 -23.46 -9.31 6.49
N TYR A 425 -22.72 -10.42 6.43
CA TYR A 425 -21.69 -10.74 7.41
C TYR A 425 -20.54 -9.73 7.36
N LEU A 426 -20.00 -9.42 6.18
CA LEU A 426 -18.90 -8.47 6.02
C LEU A 426 -19.21 -7.10 6.62
N ARG A 427 -20.40 -6.54 6.32
CA ARG A 427 -20.85 -5.28 6.92
C ARG A 427 -20.84 -5.34 8.44
N SER A 428 -21.43 -6.40 8.99
CA SER A 428 -21.50 -6.61 10.43
C SER A 428 -20.12 -6.84 11.05
N TYR A 429 -19.21 -7.53 10.36
CA TYR A 429 -17.84 -7.77 10.80
C TYR A 429 -17.05 -6.47 10.94
N PHE A 430 -17.06 -5.62 9.92
CA PHE A 430 -16.37 -4.33 9.97
C PHE A 430 -16.98 -3.35 10.98
N ASP A 431 -18.28 -3.46 11.25
CA ASP A 431 -18.91 -2.70 12.32
C ASP A 431 -18.46 -3.16 13.71
N ARG A 432 -18.43 -4.48 13.95
CA ARG A 432 -18.04 -5.05 15.26
C ARG A 432 -16.57 -4.83 15.60
N HIS A 433 -15.69 -4.88 14.59
CA HIS A 433 -14.25 -4.79 14.76
C HIS A 433 -13.67 -3.42 14.37
N ALA A 434 -14.53 -2.41 14.20
CA ALA A 434 -14.10 -1.08 13.79
C ALA A 434 -13.02 -0.51 14.71
N PHE A 435 -11.92 -0.04 14.10
CA PHE A 435 -10.75 0.53 14.77
C PHE A 435 -10.00 -0.44 15.70
N GLN A 436 -10.08 -1.73 15.41
CA GLN A 436 -9.41 -2.77 16.19
C GLN A 436 -8.42 -3.57 15.35
N PRO A 437 -7.34 -4.09 15.97
CA PRO A 437 -6.51 -5.10 15.33
C PRO A 437 -7.24 -6.46 15.30
N GLN A 438 -6.82 -7.33 14.37
CA GLN A 438 -7.37 -8.68 14.20
C GLN A 438 -6.25 -9.69 13.88
N THR A 439 -6.48 -10.95 14.24
CA THR A 439 -5.62 -12.08 13.87
C THR A 439 -6.39 -13.06 12.98
N SER A 440 -5.66 -13.91 12.25
CA SER A 440 -6.27 -15.01 11.49
C SER A 440 -7.16 -15.89 12.37
N ALA A 441 -6.70 -16.28 13.55
CA ALA A 441 -7.47 -17.09 14.49
C ALA A 441 -8.74 -16.37 14.95
N GLY A 442 -8.64 -15.06 15.25
CA GLY A 442 -9.76 -14.21 15.61
C GLY A 442 -10.80 -14.10 14.51
N PHE A 443 -10.37 -13.91 13.26
CA PHE A 443 -11.27 -13.89 12.10
C PHE A 443 -11.97 -15.24 11.90
N LEU A 444 -11.25 -16.36 11.95
CA LEU A 444 -11.84 -17.69 11.82
C LEU A 444 -12.84 -18.01 12.94
N ALA A 445 -12.56 -17.55 14.17
CA ALA A 445 -13.50 -17.69 15.29
C ALA A 445 -14.77 -16.85 15.07
N ASP A 446 -14.63 -15.63 14.55
CA ASP A 446 -15.78 -14.77 14.22
C ASP A 446 -16.63 -15.37 13.09
N LEU A 447 -16.03 -15.94 12.04
CA LEU A 447 -16.73 -16.68 10.99
C LEU A 447 -17.56 -17.84 11.55
N ARG A 448 -16.95 -18.70 12.38
CA ARG A 448 -17.64 -19.85 12.99
C ARG A 448 -18.83 -19.41 13.84
N LYS A 449 -18.67 -18.31 14.56
CA LYS A 449 -19.70 -17.81 15.50
C LYS A 449 -20.84 -17.08 14.79
N ASN A 450 -20.55 -16.26 13.78
CA ASN A 450 -21.47 -15.24 13.29
C ASN A 450 -21.97 -15.49 11.86
N LEU A 451 -21.39 -16.43 11.11
CA LEU A 451 -21.73 -16.70 9.72
C LEU A 451 -22.08 -18.15 9.46
N LEU A 452 -21.21 -19.08 9.88
CA LEU A 452 -21.22 -20.46 9.37
C LEU A 452 -22.30 -21.31 10.04
N LYS A 453 -22.97 -22.13 9.22
CA LYS A 453 -23.86 -23.20 9.64
C LYS A 453 -23.09 -24.51 9.83
N PRO A 454 -23.64 -25.51 10.54
CA PRO A 454 -23.00 -26.83 10.65
C PRO A 454 -22.61 -27.41 9.29
N GLY A 455 -21.37 -27.90 9.18
CA GLY A 455 -20.79 -28.50 7.96
C GLY A 455 -20.26 -27.50 6.92
N GLU A 456 -20.47 -26.17 7.07
CA GLU A 456 -19.93 -25.20 6.13
C GLU A 456 -18.42 -24.96 6.36
N ALA A 457 -17.97 -24.98 7.62
CA ALA A 457 -16.55 -24.82 7.96
C ALA A 457 -15.68 -25.92 7.32
N GLU A 458 -16.15 -27.17 7.37
CA GLU A 458 -15.51 -28.34 6.79
C GLU A 458 -15.47 -28.25 5.26
N LYS A 459 -16.57 -27.80 4.62
CA LYS A 459 -16.64 -27.60 3.17
C LYS A 459 -15.67 -26.54 2.67
N ILE A 460 -15.50 -25.46 3.46
CA ILE A 460 -14.55 -24.39 3.15
C ILE A 460 -13.11 -24.86 3.41
N GLY A 461 -12.89 -25.63 4.48
CA GLY A 461 -11.56 -26.03 4.91
C GLY A 461 -10.77 -24.88 5.51
N LEU A 462 -11.37 -24.14 6.45
CA LEU A 462 -10.84 -22.88 6.99
C LEU A 462 -9.37 -22.95 7.40
N ASP A 463 -8.99 -23.94 8.20
CA ASP A 463 -7.63 -24.08 8.73
C ASP A 463 -6.64 -24.50 7.62
N GLN A 464 -7.11 -25.25 6.61
CA GLN A 464 -6.31 -25.58 5.44
C GLN A 464 -5.96 -24.34 4.63
N TRP A 465 -6.91 -23.43 4.41
CA TRP A 465 -6.67 -22.21 3.67
C TRP A 465 -5.65 -21.30 4.35
N VAL A 466 -5.77 -21.15 5.66
CA VAL A 466 -4.97 -20.17 6.41
C VAL A 466 -3.59 -20.72 6.77
N TYR A 467 -3.52 -21.93 7.32
CA TYR A 467 -2.31 -22.46 7.96
C TYR A 467 -1.55 -23.50 7.14
N GLN A 468 -2.11 -23.97 6.00
CA GLN A 468 -1.42 -24.94 5.17
C GLN A 468 -0.85 -24.29 3.89
N PRO A 469 0.31 -24.76 3.41
CA PRO A 469 0.88 -24.28 2.16
C PRO A 469 0.07 -24.72 0.94
N GLY A 470 0.33 -24.07 -0.19
CA GLY A 470 -0.32 -24.36 -1.47
C GLY A 470 -1.74 -23.79 -1.60
N ILE A 471 -2.42 -24.20 -2.65
CA ILE A 471 -3.79 -23.78 -2.96
C ILE A 471 -4.72 -24.98 -2.77
N PRO A 472 -5.73 -24.90 -1.87
CA PRO A 472 -6.68 -25.98 -1.66
C PRO A 472 -7.47 -26.35 -2.91
N ALA A 473 -7.82 -27.65 -3.06
CA ALA A 473 -8.50 -28.16 -4.25
C ALA A 473 -9.91 -27.59 -4.47
N ASN A 474 -10.53 -27.03 -3.42
CA ASN A 474 -11.84 -26.39 -3.48
C ASN A 474 -11.76 -24.89 -3.86
N ALA A 475 -10.59 -24.38 -4.24
CA ALA A 475 -10.40 -23.00 -4.63
C ALA A 475 -11.28 -22.61 -5.83
N VAL A 476 -12.00 -21.50 -5.70
CA VAL A 476 -12.87 -20.98 -6.76
C VAL A 476 -12.05 -20.21 -7.77
N HIS A 477 -11.82 -20.81 -8.94
CA HIS A 477 -11.21 -20.15 -10.08
C HIS A 477 -12.30 -19.44 -10.91
N VAL A 478 -12.35 -18.12 -10.86
CA VAL A 478 -13.20 -17.33 -11.76
C VAL A 478 -12.57 -17.31 -13.15
N ARG A 479 -13.30 -17.82 -14.15
CA ARG A 479 -12.86 -17.79 -15.55
C ARG A 479 -13.61 -16.74 -16.32
N SER A 480 -12.87 -15.89 -17.04
CA SER A 480 -13.47 -14.87 -17.90
C SER A 480 -13.94 -15.45 -19.23
N ASP A 481 -15.14 -15.12 -19.65
CA ASP A 481 -15.67 -15.43 -20.98
C ASP A 481 -15.00 -14.60 -22.11
N ALA A 482 -14.30 -13.53 -21.75
CA ALA A 482 -13.54 -12.71 -22.68
C ALA A 482 -12.26 -13.39 -23.18
N PHE A 483 -11.63 -14.25 -22.39
CA PHE A 483 -10.30 -14.77 -22.67
C PHE A 483 -10.21 -15.93 -23.68
N PRO A 484 -11.20 -16.81 -23.87
CA PRO A 484 -11.10 -17.90 -24.85
C PRO A 484 -10.78 -17.42 -26.27
N ALA A 485 -11.36 -16.30 -26.72
CA ALA A 485 -11.08 -15.72 -28.03
C ALA A 485 -9.65 -15.15 -28.10
N ILE A 486 -9.18 -14.52 -27.04
CA ILE A 486 -7.82 -13.96 -26.92
C ILE A 486 -6.77 -15.07 -26.91
N ASP A 487 -7.01 -16.14 -26.14
CA ASP A 487 -6.15 -17.32 -26.07
C ASP A 487 -6.05 -18.02 -27.44
N ALA A 488 -7.19 -18.12 -28.17
CA ALA A 488 -7.22 -18.65 -29.51
C ALA A 488 -6.41 -17.79 -30.51
N ALA A 489 -6.53 -16.45 -30.41
CA ALA A 489 -5.76 -15.51 -31.22
C ALA A 489 -4.26 -15.61 -30.93
N ALA A 490 -3.86 -15.67 -29.65
CA ALA A 490 -2.46 -15.86 -29.26
C ALA A 490 -1.89 -17.19 -29.80
N LYS A 491 -2.64 -18.28 -29.67
CA LYS A 491 -2.26 -19.60 -30.19
C LYS A 491 -2.14 -19.62 -31.71
N ALA A 492 -3.08 -18.98 -32.42
CA ALA A 492 -3.06 -18.87 -33.88
C ALA A 492 -1.85 -18.04 -34.34
N PHE A 493 -1.62 -16.91 -33.69
CA PHE A 493 -0.45 -16.05 -33.97
C PHE A 493 0.85 -16.81 -33.72
N ALA A 494 1.01 -17.49 -32.60
CA ALA A 494 2.21 -18.28 -32.29
C ALA A 494 2.51 -19.36 -33.35
N LYS A 495 1.47 -19.90 -33.99
CA LYS A 495 1.59 -20.91 -35.09
C LYS A 495 1.80 -20.31 -36.49
N GLY A 496 2.08 -19.01 -36.61
CA GLY A 496 2.33 -18.37 -37.89
C GLY A 496 1.14 -17.61 -38.49
N GLY A 497 0.00 -17.55 -37.81
CA GLY A 497 -1.16 -16.77 -38.27
C GLY A 497 -0.83 -15.26 -38.40
N PRO A 498 -1.58 -14.50 -39.22
CA PRO A 498 -1.27 -13.10 -39.46
C PRO A 498 -1.52 -12.23 -38.24
N VAL A 499 -0.73 -11.18 -38.06
CA VAL A 499 -0.91 -10.21 -36.96
C VAL A 499 -2.27 -9.49 -37.05
N SER A 500 -2.86 -9.37 -38.24
CA SER A 500 -4.18 -8.80 -38.46
C SER A 500 -5.33 -9.60 -37.81
N ALA A 501 -5.10 -10.86 -37.47
CA ALA A 501 -6.08 -11.68 -36.74
C ALA A 501 -6.08 -11.38 -35.21
N VAL A 502 -5.11 -10.66 -34.70
CA VAL A 502 -5.11 -10.18 -33.31
C VAL A 502 -6.05 -8.99 -33.21
N PRO A 503 -7.07 -8.99 -32.35
CA PRO A 503 -7.97 -7.84 -32.22
C PRO A 503 -7.23 -6.57 -31.80
N ASP A 504 -7.66 -5.41 -32.28
CA ASP A 504 -7.11 -4.08 -31.96
C ASP A 504 -8.04 -3.20 -31.13
N THR A 505 -9.25 -3.68 -30.85
CA THR A 505 -10.25 -3.01 -30.02
C THR A 505 -10.48 -3.74 -28.68
N VAL A 506 -9.40 -4.24 -28.09
CA VAL A 506 -9.44 -4.99 -26.84
C VAL A 506 -9.00 -4.14 -25.65
N THR A 507 -9.39 -4.57 -24.46
CA THR A 507 -9.04 -3.90 -23.20
C THR A 507 -7.58 -4.14 -22.83
N THR A 508 -7.06 -3.37 -21.86
CA THR A 508 -5.74 -3.60 -21.28
C THR A 508 -5.58 -5.05 -20.77
N GLN A 509 -6.61 -5.59 -20.10
CA GLN A 509 -6.59 -6.95 -19.57
C GLN A 509 -6.49 -8.00 -20.68
N GLU A 510 -7.17 -7.81 -21.79
CA GLU A 510 -7.11 -8.70 -22.95
C GLU A 510 -5.73 -8.62 -23.64
N TYR A 511 -5.11 -7.42 -23.76
CA TYR A 511 -3.74 -7.30 -24.26
C TYR A 511 -2.71 -7.97 -23.36
N VAL A 512 -2.81 -7.76 -22.04
CA VAL A 512 -1.93 -8.44 -21.07
C VAL A 512 -2.10 -9.96 -21.20
N ARG A 513 -3.35 -10.46 -21.23
CA ARG A 513 -3.64 -11.90 -21.44
C ARG A 513 -3.03 -12.42 -22.72
N PHE A 514 -3.19 -11.71 -23.84
CA PHE A 514 -2.63 -12.08 -25.13
C PHE A 514 -1.11 -12.24 -25.05
N LEU A 515 -0.40 -11.24 -24.49
CA LEU A 515 1.06 -11.24 -24.36
C LEU A 515 1.56 -12.37 -23.44
N ASP A 516 0.81 -12.67 -22.36
CA ASP A 516 1.16 -13.75 -21.44
C ASP A 516 0.92 -15.15 -22.00
N GLN A 517 -0.03 -15.29 -22.92
CA GLN A 517 -0.30 -16.56 -23.61
C GLN A 517 0.66 -16.87 -24.76
N LEU A 518 1.45 -15.88 -25.21
CA LEU A 518 2.45 -16.12 -26.23
C LEU A 518 3.63 -16.95 -25.68
N PRO A 519 4.19 -17.87 -26.48
CA PRO A 519 5.41 -18.58 -26.10
C PRO A 519 6.54 -17.58 -25.84
N ARG A 520 7.33 -17.84 -24.79
CA ARG A 520 8.45 -16.95 -24.42
C ARG A 520 9.54 -16.86 -25.50
N THR A 521 9.57 -17.81 -26.44
CA THR A 521 10.46 -17.78 -27.61
C THR A 521 9.64 -17.57 -28.87
N LEU A 522 9.90 -16.49 -29.59
CA LEU A 522 9.27 -16.13 -30.86
C LEU A 522 10.33 -15.67 -31.87
N PRO A 523 10.13 -15.97 -33.18
CA PRO A 523 10.97 -15.41 -34.25
C PRO A 523 10.94 -13.87 -34.26
N ALA A 524 12.07 -13.25 -34.62
CA ALA A 524 12.21 -11.78 -34.64
C ALA A 524 11.16 -11.07 -35.52
N GLU A 525 10.82 -11.67 -36.65
CA GLU A 525 9.78 -11.15 -37.57
C GLU A 525 8.39 -11.14 -36.92
N ARG A 526 8.11 -12.08 -35.99
CA ARG A 526 6.84 -12.12 -35.24
C ARG A 526 6.76 -10.97 -34.23
N LEU A 527 7.86 -10.69 -33.55
CA LEU A 527 7.96 -9.56 -32.63
C LEU A 527 7.85 -8.24 -33.39
N ALA A 528 8.54 -8.12 -34.53
CA ALA A 528 8.47 -6.95 -35.41
C ALA A 528 7.04 -6.70 -35.92
N ALA A 529 6.29 -7.76 -36.25
CA ALA A 529 4.90 -7.63 -36.68
C ALA A 529 3.98 -7.12 -35.58
N LEU A 530 4.17 -7.58 -34.32
CA LEU A 530 3.44 -7.05 -33.16
C LEU A 530 3.79 -5.60 -32.88
N ASP A 531 5.09 -5.28 -32.83
CA ASP A 531 5.59 -3.94 -32.55
C ASP A 531 5.14 -2.94 -33.62
N GLY A 532 5.23 -3.31 -34.90
CA GLY A 532 4.80 -2.48 -36.01
C GLY A 532 3.29 -2.21 -36.06
N ARG A 533 2.47 -3.11 -35.50
CA ARG A 533 1.02 -2.90 -35.44
C ARG A 533 0.56 -2.15 -34.20
N PHE A 534 1.09 -2.49 -33.04
CA PHE A 534 0.54 -2.03 -31.75
C PHE A 534 1.40 -0.96 -31.08
N HIS A 535 2.64 -0.75 -31.54
CA HIS A 535 3.58 0.24 -31.02
C HIS A 535 3.79 0.13 -29.49
N TRP A 536 3.84 -1.11 -28.96
CA TRP A 536 3.91 -1.34 -27.52
C TRP A 536 5.23 -0.88 -26.87
N ASN A 537 6.27 -0.65 -27.66
CA ASN A 537 7.49 0.02 -27.16
C ASN A 537 7.25 1.48 -26.74
N GLU A 538 6.21 2.13 -27.27
CA GLU A 538 5.90 3.55 -27.05
C GLU A 538 4.64 3.77 -26.22
N THR A 539 3.90 2.69 -25.87
CA THR A 539 2.65 2.81 -25.11
C THR A 539 2.83 3.50 -23.77
N GLY A 540 1.91 4.40 -23.43
CA GLY A 540 1.83 5.03 -22.11
C GLY A 540 1.24 4.12 -21.02
N ASN A 541 0.61 3.00 -21.40
CA ASN A 541 0.05 2.05 -20.46
C ASN A 541 1.15 1.14 -19.91
N SER A 542 1.47 1.30 -18.63
CA SER A 542 2.58 0.61 -17.96
C SER A 542 2.41 -0.90 -17.89
N GLU A 543 1.20 -1.41 -17.77
CA GLU A 543 0.91 -2.86 -17.70
C GLU A 543 1.15 -3.53 -19.06
N ILE A 544 0.64 -2.94 -20.13
CA ILE A 544 0.88 -3.44 -21.50
C ILE A 544 2.37 -3.37 -21.85
N ARG A 545 3.01 -2.22 -21.54
CA ARG A 545 4.44 -2.04 -21.82
C ARG A 545 5.30 -3.05 -21.08
N PHE A 546 4.97 -3.31 -19.82
CA PHE A 546 5.66 -4.31 -19.01
C PHE A 546 5.50 -5.74 -19.59
N ALA A 547 4.27 -6.15 -19.91
CA ALA A 547 4.01 -7.45 -20.52
C ALA A 547 4.75 -7.63 -21.86
N TRP A 548 4.76 -6.58 -22.69
CA TRP A 548 5.52 -6.55 -23.93
C TRP A 548 7.03 -6.67 -23.69
N LEU A 549 7.59 -5.87 -22.78
CA LEU A 549 9.02 -5.89 -22.48
C LEU A 549 9.48 -7.25 -21.95
N ARG A 550 8.66 -7.91 -21.12
CA ARG A 550 8.94 -9.29 -20.69
C ARG A 550 9.09 -10.25 -21.87
N LEU A 551 8.21 -10.16 -22.87
CA LEU A 551 8.29 -11.00 -24.08
C LEU A 551 9.47 -10.61 -24.97
N ALA A 552 9.62 -9.32 -25.26
CA ALA A 552 10.61 -8.80 -26.19
C ALA A 552 12.06 -8.99 -25.69
N LEU A 553 12.32 -8.75 -24.40
CA LEU A 553 13.63 -8.98 -23.79
C LEU A 553 13.97 -10.47 -23.68
N ALA A 554 12.99 -11.36 -23.44
CA ALA A 554 13.22 -12.80 -23.49
C ALA A 554 13.79 -13.26 -24.83
N ASN A 555 13.45 -12.57 -25.92
CA ASN A 555 13.91 -12.83 -27.26
C ASN A 555 15.06 -11.91 -27.72
N ARG A 556 15.64 -11.12 -26.84
CA ARG A 556 16.69 -10.14 -27.15
C ARG A 556 16.31 -9.23 -28.34
N TYR A 557 15.03 -8.85 -28.43
CA TYR A 557 14.51 -8.01 -29.52
C TYR A 557 15.11 -6.60 -29.45
N PRO A 558 15.94 -6.16 -30.43
CA PRO A 558 16.74 -4.95 -30.28
C PRO A 558 15.93 -3.66 -30.06
N PRO A 559 14.77 -3.43 -30.75
CA PRO A 559 13.98 -2.21 -30.54
C PRO A 559 13.46 -2.07 -29.10
N ALA A 560 13.23 -3.17 -28.39
CA ALA A 560 12.76 -3.13 -27.01
C ALA A 560 13.84 -2.69 -26.00
N THR A 561 15.13 -2.72 -26.37
CA THR A 561 16.23 -2.34 -25.46
C THR A 561 16.14 -0.87 -25.02
N ALA A 562 15.91 0.04 -25.96
CA ALA A 562 15.75 1.46 -25.65
C ALA A 562 14.46 1.73 -24.86
N SER A 563 13.38 1.02 -25.22
CA SER A 563 12.11 1.09 -24.48
C SER A 563 12.27 0.60 -23.04
N ALA A 564 12.99 -0.50 -22.81
CA ALA A 564 13.28 -1.03 -21.47
C ALA A 564 14.10 -0.05 -20.63
N GLU A 565 15.17 0.54 -21.23
CA GLU A 565 15.97 1.56 -20.55
C GLU A 565 15.12 2.77 -20.17
N GLN A 566 14.31 3.30 -21.08
CA GLN A 566 13.41 4.41 -20.81
C GLN A 566 12.40 4.05 -19.71
N PHE A 567 11.77 2.88 -19.77
CA PHE A 567 10.76 2.44 -18.82
C PHE A 567 11.35 2.26 -17.41
N LEU A 568 12.52 1.60 -17.31
CA LEU A 568 13.17 1.34 -16.02
C LEU A 568 13.81 2.61 -15.41
N THR A 569 14.20 3.59 -16.20
CA THR A 569 14.72 4.87 -15.67
C THR A 569 13.62 5.88 -15.34
N ALA A 570 12.42 5.72 -15.91
CA ALA A 570 11.31 6.66 -15.75
C ALA A 570 10.42 6.40 -14.54
N GLN A 571 10.53 5.23 -13.89
CA GLN A 571 9.69 4.85 -12.75
C GLN A 571 10.39 3.80 -11.88
N GLY A 572 10.03 3.76 -10.57
CA GLY A 572 10.65 2.89 -9.56
C GLY A 572 9.73 1.81 -8.99
N ARG A 573 8.56 1.57 -9.61
CA ARG A 573 7.59 0.58 -9.10
C ARG A 573 8.15 -0.84 -9.13
N ARG A 574 8.30 -1.46 -7.96
CA ARG A 574 8.96 -2.76 -7.79
C ARG A 574 8.31 -3.88 -8.61
N LYS A 575 6.96 -3.86 -8.77
CA LYS A 575 6.19 -4.79 -9.62
C LYS A 575 6.77 -4.89 -11.05
N PHE A 576 7.25 -3.79 -11.61
CA PHE A 576 7.81 -3.76 -12.97
C PHE A 576 9.32 -3.91 -12.96
N VAL A 577 9.97 -3.26 -12.02
CA VAL A 577 11.44 -3.15 -11.98
C VAL A 577 12.09 -4.50 -11.67
N ALA A 578 11.66 -5.17 -10.58
CA ALA A 578 12.30 -6.41 -10.15
C ALA A 578 12.23 -7.53 -11.19
N PRO A 579 11.07 -7.87 -11.79
CA PRO A 579 11.01 -8.94 -12.78
C PRO A 579 11.79 -8.68 -14.06
N LEU A 580 11.89 -7.40 -14.52
CA LEU A 580 12.67 -7.08 -15.70
C LEU A 580 14.18 -7.20 -15.44
N PHE A 581 14.66 -6.76 -14.28
CA PHE A 581 16.07 -6.97 -13.91
C PHE A 581 16.39 -8.45 -13.67
N GLN A 582 15.52 -9.19 -13.01
CA GLN A 582 15.66 -10.63 -12.85
C GLN A 582 15.76 -11.36 -14.19
N GLN A 583 14.88 -11.00 -15.14
CA GLN A 583 14.92 -11.57 -16.49
C GLN A 583 16.20 -11.23 -17.23
N LEU A 584 16.67 -9.98 -17.17
CA LEU A 584 17.93 -9.58 -17.79
C LEU A 584 19.12 -10.34 -17.22
N GLN A 585 19.17 -10.55 -15.91
CA GLN A 585 20.19 -11.36 -15.25
C GLN A 585 20.25 -12.79 -15.80
N GLY A 586 19.08 -13.39 -16.07
CA GLY A 586 18.97 -14.75 -16.66
C GLY A 586 19.39 -14.84 -18.14
N GLN A 587 19.68 -13.71 -18.83
CA GLN A 587 20.04 -13.69 -20.26
C GLN A 587 21.55 -13.78 -20.56
N GLY A 588 22.36 -14.17 -19.56
CA GLY A 588 23.82 -14.27 -19.70
C GLY A 588 24.49 -12.91 -19.87
N GLU A 589 25.70 -12.89 -20.42
CA GLU A 589 26.54 -11.66 -20.51
C GLU A 589 25.83 -10.47 -21.14
N TRP A 590 25.05 -10.67 -22.22
CA TRP A 590 24.29 -9.61 -22.85
C TRP A 590 23.29 -8.95 -21.90
N GLY A 591 22.50 -9.77 -21.23
CA GLY A 591 21.47 -9.27 -20.32
C GLY A 591 22.07 -8.63 -19.07
N GLN A 592 23.12 -9.23 -18.50
CA GLN A 592 23.85 -8.71 -17.33
C GLN A 592 24.48 -7.35 -17.62
N ALA A 593 25.12 -7.18 -18.80
CA ALA A 593 25.69 -5.90 -19.23
C ALA A 593 24.60 -4.83 -19.40
N LEU A 594 23.46 -5.20 -19.99
CA LEU A 594 22.32 -4.32 -20.15
C LEU A 594 21.70 -3.93 -18.80
N ALA A 595 21.47 -4.90 -17.90
CA ALA A 595 20.96 -4.68 -16.57
C ALA A 595 21.85 -3.72 -15.77
N LYS A 596 23.17 -3.97 -15.78
CA LYS A 596 24.13 -3.09 -15.10
C LYS A 596 24.06 -1.66 -15.63
N ARG A 597 24.10 -1.48 -16.96
CA ARG A 597 24.04 -0.16 -17.59
C ARG A 597 22.77 0.60 -17.23
N ILE A 598 21.60 -0.06 -17.31
CA ILE A 598 20.31 0.56 -16.97
C ILE A 598 20.29 0.90 -15.48
N TYR A 599 20.73 -0.01 -14.63
CA TYR A 599 20.66 0.17 -13.18
C TYR A 599 21.58 1.29 -12.68
N ASP A 600 22.78 1.42 -13.24
CA ASP A 600 23.69 2.52 -12.89
C ASP A 600 23.04 3.91 -13.12
N LYS A 601 22.17 4.04 -14.13
CA LYS A 601 21.38 5.25 -14.38
C LYS A 601 20.14 5.37 -13.48
N ALA A 602 19.45 4.26 -13.26
CA ALA A 602 18.14 4.25 -12.61
C ALA A 602 18.23 4.29 -11.08
N ARG A 603 19.27 3.66 -10.50
CA ARG A 603 19.43 3.47 -9.06
C ARG A 603 19.26 4.76 -8.22
N PRO A 604 19.86 5.90 -8.58
CA PRO A 604 19.69 7.13 -7.79
C PRO A 604 18.24 7.63 -7.72
N GLY A 605 17.41 7.27 -8.71
CA GLY A 605 15.99 7.64 -8.77
C GLY A 605 15.06 6.65 -8.08
N TYR A 606 15.55 5.50 -7.58
CA TYR A 606 14.73 4.49 -6.94
C TYR A 606 14.63 4.70 -5.43
N HIS A 607 13.48 4.37 -4.87
CA HIS A 607 13.28 4.25 -3.42
C HIS A 607 14.16 3.12 -2.84
N SER A 608 14.55 3.25 -1.56
CA SER A 608 15.40 2.28 -0.86
C SER A 608 14.91 0.84 -0.96
N VAL A 609 13.60 0.60 -0.88
CA VAL A 609 12.97 -0.72 -1.03
C VAL A 609 13.27 -1.34 -2.41
N THR A 610 13.15 -0.55 -3.48
CA THR A 610 13.47 -1.01 -4.84
C THR A 610 14.98 -1.17 -5.02
N GLN A 611 15.80 -0.26 -4.46
CA GLN A 611 17.26 -0.39 -4.49
C GLN A 611 17.73 -1.70 -3.85
N VAL A 612 17.28 -2.00 -2.63
CA VAL A 612 17.63 -3.25 -1.92
C VAL A 612 17.24 -4.48 -2.74
N THR A 613 16.05 -4.47 -3.35
CA THR A 613 15.60 -5.57 -4.21
C THR A 613 16.51 -5.78 -5.41
N VAL A 614 16.84 -4.71 -6.14
CA VAL A 614 17.66 -4.82 -7.36
C VAL A 614 19.14 -5.03 -7.02
N ASP A 615 19.68 -4.42 -5.97
CA ASP A 615 21.04 -4.68 -5.49
C ASP A 615 21.24 -6.19 -5.20
N ARG A 616 20.28 -6.82 -4.51
CA ARG A 616 20.28 -8.28 -4.26
C ARG A 616 20.25 -9.09 -5.57
N LEU A 617 19.40 -8.72 -6.53
CA LEU A 617 19.29 -9.39 -7.82
C LEU A 617 20.58 -9.28 -8.65
N LEU A 618 21.31 -8.16 -8.54
CA LEU A 618 22.53 -7.89 -9.30
C LEU A 618 23.81 -8.27 -8.54
N GLY A 619 23.71 -8.80 -7.30
CA GLY A 619 24.85 -9.20 -6.47
C GLY A 619 25.67 -8.01 -5.97
N ARG A 620 25.02 -6.89 -5.63
CA ARG A 620 25.65 -5.65 -5.12
C ARG A 620 25.44 -5.46 -3.63
#